data_fb0393a4a3da9eaf9f76497196dc5c53
#
_entry.id   fb0393a4a3da9eaf9f76497196dc5c53
#
_cell.length_a   1.000
_cell.length_b   1.000
_cell.length_c   1.000
_cell.angle_alpha   90.00
_cell.angle_beta   90.00
_cell.angle_gamma   90.00
#
_symmetry.space_group_name_H-M   'P 1'
#
loop_
_entity.id
_entity.type
_entity.pdbx_description
1 polymer ?
#
loop_
_entity_poly.entity_id
_entity_poly.type
_entity_poly.pdbx_seq_one_letter_code
_entity_poly.pdbx_strand_id
1 'polypeptide(L)'
;MALYQGDKPALFEKAVNSVFANTLLPNQCIIVIDGPIPDLLEKCVSEFSKKYPMIEIIRLPENRGLAHALNKGLQAVKYSWVVRADSDDINLPQRFETLSATLNQQPHLQLFGSAILEIDEEGKPLTVREVPCTEGEIRQFSKTRNPFNHMAVAYRLDAVMACGGYPNIFLKEDYGLWCYFLARKLPVANIKAVLVHASAGMNMFRRRGGWRYAQSERQLQSLLVHSGLKGGMRAIVDGLLRATFFLIPASVRGFLYVRVLRKLTDES
;
A
#
# COMPACT_ATOMS: atom_id res chain seq x y z
N MET A 1 -1.50 3.46 10.05
CA MET A 1 -0.04 3.50 9.79
C MET A 1 0.61 2.37 10.56
N ALA A 2 1.63 1.70 10.01
CA ALA A 2 2.41 0.67 10.72
C ALA A 2 3.87 1.11 10.77
N LEU A 3 4.54 0.81 11.89
CA LEU A 3 5.93 1.13 12.17
C LEU A 3 6.68 -0.12 12.59
N TYR A 4 7.96 -0.24 12.21
CA TYR A 4 8.83 -1.31 12.65
C TYR A 4 10.28 -0.80 12.82
N GLN A 5 11.18 -1.63 13.32
CA GLN A 5 12.57 -1.26 13.63
C GLN A 5 13.39 -0.70 12.44
N GLY A 6 12.98 -0.97 11.19
CA GLY A 6 13.68 -0.51 9.99
C GLY A 6 13.23 0.86 9.49
N ASP A 7 12.22 1.48 10.11
CA ASP A 7 11.74 2.79 9.70
C ASP A 7 12.69 3.90 10.16
N LYS A 8 12.82 4.94 9.32
CA LYS A 8 13.70 6.08 9.59
C LYS A 8 12.91 7.17 10.34
N PRO A 9 13.37 7.66 11.52
CA PRO A 9 12.66 8.69 12.29
C PRO A 9 12.31 9.94 11.47
N ALA A 10 13.23 10.43 10.64
CA ALA A 10 13.01 11.63 9.83
C ALA A 10 11.93 11.44 8.75
N LEU A 11 11.77 10.24 8.19
CA LEU A 11 10.69 9.94 7.23
C LEU A 11 9.35 9.82 7.96
N PHE A 12 9.34 9.13 9.10
CA PHE A 12 8.15 9.02 9.94
C PHE A 12 7.64 10.39 10.40
N GLU A 13 8.54 11.29 10.81
CA GLU A 13 8.19 12.66 11.17
C GLU A 13 7.52 13.40 10.01
N LYS A 14 8.09 13.33 8.81
CA LYS A 14 7.51 13.93 7.60
C LYS A 14 6.13 13.33 7.29
N ALA A 15 6.00 12.01 7.38
CA ALA A 15 4.75 11.31 7.11
C ALA A 15 3.63 11.73 8.08
N VAL A 16 3.89 11.73 9.39
CA VAL A 16 2.90 12.13 10.40
C VAL A 16 2.55 13.62 10.25
N ASN A 17 3.54 14.50 10.09
CA ASN A 17 3.27 15.92 9.86
C ASN A 17 2.41 16.14 8.62
N SER A 18 2.61 15.39 7.54
CA SER A 18 1.80 15.48 6.32
C SER A 18 0.34 15.06 6.52
N VAL A 19 0.08 14.08 7.40
CA VAL A 19 -1.28 13.68 7.78
C VAL A 19 -1.99 14.84 8.47
N PHE A 20 -1.34 15.50 9.42
CA PHE A 20 -1.92 16.58 10.20
C PHE A 20 -1.82 17.98 9.54
N ALA A 21 -1.17 18.08 8.39
CA ALA A 21 -1.19 19.26 7.52
C ALA A 21 -2.32 19.23 6.48
N ASN A 22 -3.17 18.22 6.49
CA ASN A 22 -4.32 18.15 5.59
C ASN A 22 -5.39 19.19 5.94
N THR A 23 -6.08 19.69 4.92
CA THR A 23 -7.22 20.64 5.07
C THR A 23 -8.38 20.03 5.86
N LEU A 24 -8.57 18.71 5.78
CA LEU A 24 -9.51 17.94 6.60
C LEU A 24 -8.69 16.99 7.50
N LEU A 25 -8.86 17.13 8.82
CA LEU A 25 -8.11 16.31 9.78
C LEU A 25 -8.78 14.93 9.99
N PRO A 26 -7.99 13.89 10.31
CA PRO A 26 -8.54 12.60 10.68
C PRO A 26 -9.18 12.64 12.07
N ASN A 27 -10.30 11.95 12.26
CA ASN A 27 -10.93 11.77 13.58
C ASN A 27 -10.16 10.80 14.48
N GLN A 28 -9.39 9.89 13.88
CA GLN A 28 -8.59 8.88 14.54
C GLN A 28 -7.35 8.59 13.69
N CYS A 29 -6.19 8.49 14.32
CA CYS A 29 -4.94 8.08 13.66
C CYS A 29 -4.34 6.91 14.44
N ILE A 30 -4.38 5.71 13.87
CA ILE A 30 -3.85 4.51 14.51
C ILE A 30 -2.44 4.26 14.00
N ILE A 31 -1.48 4.18 14.93
CA ILE A 31 -0.09 3.81 14.66
C ILE A 31 0.17 2.48 15.35
N VAL A 32 0.45 1.44 14.56
CA VAL A 32 0.79 0.11 15.07
C VAL A 32 2.30 -0.07 15.01
N ILE A 33 2.91 -0.33 16.15
CA ILE A 33 4.34 -0.60 16.29
C ILE A 33 4.53 -2.12 16.27
N ASP A 34 5.13 -2.62 15.19
CA ASP A 34 5.30 -4.05 14.92
C ASP A 34 6.64 -4.55 15.51
N GLY A 35 6.62 -4.86 16.80
CA GLY A 35 7.77 -5.23 17.60
C GLY A 35 8.58 -4.05 18.15
N PRO A 36 9.69 -4.31 18.84
CA PRO A 36 10.55 -3.26 19.38
C PRO A 36 11.10 -2.34 18.29
N ILE A 37 11.19 -1.03 18.58
CA ILE A 37 11.73 -0.01 17.68
C ILE A 37 12.89 0.74 18.37
N PRO A 38 13.81 1.38 17.61
CA PRO A 38 14.91 2.18 18.17
C PRO A 38 14.43 3.38 19.00
N ASP A 39 15.20 3.77 20.01
CA ASP A 39 14.89 4.87 20.94
C ASP A 39 14.54 6.19 20.24
N LEU A 40 15.25 6.52 19.16
CA LEU A 40 14.97 7.74 18.38
C LEU A 40 13.58 7.72 17.75
N LEU A 41 13.16 6.57 17.23
CA LEU A 41 11.84 6.40 16.64
C LEU A 41 10.76 6.39 17.74
N GLU A 42 11.05 5.76 18.88
CA GLU A 42 10.18 5.77 20.07
C GLU A 42 9.94 7.20 20.59
N LYS A 43 10.99 8.03 20.62
CA LYS A 43 10.89 9.43 20.98
C LYS A 43 9.95 10.19 20.02
N CYS A 44 10.13 10.03 18.71
CA CYS A 44 9.22 10.64 17.72
C CYS A 44 7.77 10.22 17.93
N VAL A 45 7.50 8.93 18.14
CA VAL A 45 6.15 8.41 18.40
C VAL A 45 5.55 9.06 19.65
N SER A 46 6.33 9.15 20.75
CA SER A 46 5.90 9.77 22.00
C SER A 46 5.60 11.26 21.84
N GLU A 47 6.42 11.99 21.11
CA GLU A 47 6.21 13.42 20.84
C GLU A 47 4.94 13.67 20.04
N PHE A 48 4.69 12.89 18.96
CA PHE A 48 3.50 13.03 18.15
C PHE A 48 2.22 12.63 18.89
N SER A 49 2.26 11.59 19.73
CA SER A 49 1.08 11.17 20.51
C SER A 49 0.68 12.23 21.56
N LYS A 50 1.66 12.98 22.10
CA LYS A 50 1.39 14.12 23.00
C LYS A 50 0.84 15.33 22.23
N LYS A 51 1.36 15.57 21.01
CA LYS A 51 0.97 16.70 20.17
C LYS A 51 -0.42 16.56 19.57
N TYR A 52 -0.82 15.32 19.20
CA TYR A 52 -2.08 15.04 18.51
C TYR A 52 -2.92 14.01 19.28
N PRO A 53 -3.91 14.43 20.06
CA PRO A 53 -4.72 13.53 20.90
C PRO A 53 -5.49 12.44 20.16
N MET A 54 -5.70 12.60 18.84
CA MET A 54 -6.34 11.60 18.00
C MET A 54 -5.42 10.45 17.59
N ILE A 55 -4.13 10.49 17.95
CA ILE A 55 -3.19 9.39 17.74
C ILE A 55 -3.40 8.31 18.81
N GLU A 56 -3.74 7.10 18.37
CA GLU A 56 -3.80 5.89 19.18
C GLU A 56 -2.64 4.96 18.80
N ILE A 57 -1.83 4.53 19.80
CA ILE A 57 -0.66 3.68 19.59
C ILE A 57 -0.98 2.26 20.04
N ILE A 58 -0.75 1.30 19.15
CA ILE A 58 -0.83 -0.14 19.45
C ILE A 58 0.59 -0.71 19.37
N ARG A 59 1.04 -1.35 20.46
CA ARG A 59 2.36 -1.96 20.53
C ARG A 59 2.23 -3.48 20.47
N LEU A 60 2.91 -4.09 19.51
CA LEU A 60 3.01 -5.52 19.37
C LEU A 60 4.32 -5.99 20.05
N PRO A 61 4.32 -7.13 20.74
CA PRO A 61 5.49 -7.60 21.48
C PRO A 61 6.65 -8.04 20.55
N GLU A 62 6.33 -8.43 19.31
CA GLU A 62 7.28 -8.93 18.32
C GLU A 62 6.89 -8.50 16.92
N ASN A 63 7.88 -8.42 16.00
CA ASN A 63 7.64 -8.14 14.59
C ASN A 63 7.08 -9.37 13.89
N ARG A 64 5.83 -9.29 13.44
CA ARG A 64 5.11 -10.34 12.72
C ARG A 64 4.79 -9.95 11.27
N GLY A 65 5.21 -8.78 10.85
CA GLY A 65 5.08 -8.26 9.48
C GLY A 65 3.83 -7.42 9.24
N LEU A 66 3.88 -6.69 8.12
CA LEU A 66 2.93 -5.63 7.79
C LEU A 66 1.47 -6.09 7.84
N ALA A 67 1.13 -7.23 7.24
CA ALA A 67 -0.24 -7.74 7.24
C ALA A 67 -0.81 -7.94 8.66
N HIS A 68 0.03 -8.47 9.58
CA HIS A 68 -0.36 -8.66 10.98
C HIS A 68 -0.59 -7.32 11.68
N ALA A 69 0.34 -6.39 11.52
CA ALA A 69 0.24 -5.05 12.12
C ALA A 69 -1.01 -4.31 11.61
N LEU A 70 -1.26 -4.33 10.29
CA LEU A 70 -2.45 -3.71 9.70
C LEU A 70 -3.74 -4.32 10.24
N ASN A 71 -3.83 -5.65 10.32
CA ASN A 71 -5.00 -6.33 10.87
C ASN A 71 -5.23 -5.98 12.35
N LYS A 72 -4.18 -5.79 13.13
CA LYS A 72 -4.29 -5.29 14.51
C LYS A 72 -4.80 -3.86 14.56
N GLY A 73 -4.31 -3.00 13.66
CA GLY A 73 -4.82 -1.63 13.53
C GLY A 73 -6.30 -1.59 13.17
N LEU A 74 -6.74 -2.42 12.22
CA LEU A 74 -8.15 -2.51 11.81
C LEU A 74 -9.11 -2.85 12.97
N GLN A 75 -8.67 -3.67 13.92
CA GLN A 75 -9.47 -4.04 15.11
C GLN A 75 -9.73 -2.86 16.06
N ALA A 76 -8.92 -1.81 16.01
CA ALA A 76 -9.04 -0.62 16.85
C ALA A 76 -9.75 0.56 16.14
N VAL A 77 -10.10 0.41 14.86
CA VAL A 77 -10.80 1.46 14.11
C VAL A 77 -12.23 1.63 14.62
N LYS A 78 -12.61 2.87 14.92
CA LYS A 78 -13.94 3.26 15.43
C LYS A 78 -14.87 3.80 14.35
N TYR A 79 -14.34 4.08 13.17
CA TYR A 79 -15.05 4.75 12.08
C TYR A 79 -15.26 3.83 10.89
N SER A 80 -16.25 4.14 10.07
CA SER A 80 -16.64 3.30 8.93
C SER A 80 -15.63 3.32 7.77
N TRP A 81 -14.82 4.38 7.67
CA TRP A 81 -13.82 4.54 6.61
C TRP A 81 -12.41 4.58 7.18
N VAL A 82 -11.52 3.89 6.48
CA VAL A 82 -10.09 3.86 6.77
C VAL A 82 -9.32 4.44 5.60
N VAL A 83 -8.48 5.43 5.86
CA VAL A 83 -7.51 5.95 4.90
C VAL A 83 -6.14 5.37 5.24
N ARG A 84 -5.54 4.68 4.28
CA ARG A 84 -4.21 4.10 4.46
C ARG A 84 -3.13 5.19 4.35
N ALA A 85 -2.14 5.15 5.23
CA ALA A 85 -0.94 5.97 5.14
C ALA A 85 0.28 5.12 5.54
N ASP A 86 1.38 5.22 4.80
CA ASP A 86 2.65 4.60 5.14
C ASP A 86 3.53 5.53 6.00
N SER A 87 4.49 4.96 6.72
CA SER A 87 5.35 5.65 7.67
C SER A 87 6.46 6.48 7.01
N ASP A 88 6.60 6.40 5.69
CA ASP A 88 7.63 7.05 4.90
C ASP A 88 7.08 7.85 3.70
N ASP A 89 5.75 7.96 3.56
CA ASP A 89 5.08 8.64 2.46
C ASP A 89 4.47 9.98 2.89
N ILE A 90 4.37 10.93 1.97
CA ILE A 90 3.87 12.28 2.22
C ILE A 90 2.46 12.42 1.63
N ASN A 91 1.48 12.70 2.49
CA ASN A 91 0.11 13.02 2.09
C ASN A 91 0.04 14.46 1.59
N LEU A 92 -0.56 14.71 0.43
CA LEU A 92 -0.79 16.08 -0.03
C LEU A 92 -1.88 16.77 0.81
N PRO A 93 -1.80 18.09 1.02
CA PRO A 93 -2.70 18.80 1.93
C PRO A 93 -4.19 18.64 1.65
N GLN A 94 -4.59 18.50 0.38
CA GLN A 94 -5.98 18.33 -0.04
C GLN A 94 -6.45 16.88 -0.07
N ARG A 95 -5.60 15.89 0.34
CA ARG A 95 -5.91 14.47 0.16
C ARG A 95 -7.22 14.07 0.82
N PHE A 96 -7.39 14.34 2.11
CA PHE A 96 -8.56 13.85 2.84
C PHE A 96 -9.86 14.58 2.42
N GLU A 97 -9.76 15.83 2.05
CA GLU A 97 -10.88 16.58 1.48
C GLU A 97 -11.30 15.98 0.13
N THR A 98 -10.34 15.68 -0.76
CA THR A 98 -10.61 15.03 -2.06
C THR A 98 -11.23 13.65 -1.88
N LEU A 99 -10.75 12.85 -0.91
CA LEU A 99 -11.33 11.54 -0.61
C LEU A 99 -12.77 11.69 -0.09
N SER A 100 -13.03 12.66 0.79
CA SER A 100 -14.37 12.95 1.31
C SER A 100 -15.33 13.39 0.20
N ALA A 101 -14.89 14.28 -0.69
CA ALA A 101 -15.67 14.72 -1.84
C ALA A 101 -16.02 13.56 -2.79
N THR A 102 -15.05 12.67 -3.02
CA THR A 102 -15.26 11.46 -3.83
C THR A 102 -16.35 10.55 -3.23
N LEU A 103 -16.33 10.36 -1.92
CA LEU A 103 -17.34 9.56 -1.21
C LEU A 103 -18.74 10.19 -1.27
N ASN A 104 -18.83 11.50 -1.18
CA ASN A 104 -20.11 12.20 -1.32
C ASN A 104 -20.70 12.06 -2.73
N GLN A 105 -19.85 12.02 -3.76
CA GLN A 105 -20.27 11.83 -5.14
C GLN A 105 -20.56 10.35 -5.49
N GLN A 106 -19.87 9.41 -4.84
CA GLN A 106 -19.94 7.97 -5.11
C GLN A 106 -20.10 7.17 -3.80
N PRO A 107 -21.22 7.32 -3.06
CA PRO A 107 -21.39 6.73 -1.72
C PRO A 107 -21.47 5.19 -1.71
N HIS A 108 -21.64 4.58 -2.88
CA HIS A 108 -21.67 3.12 -3.04
C HIS A 108 -20.31 2.45 -3.01
N LEU A 109 -19.21 3.22 -3.19
CA LEU A 109 -17.86 2.67 -3.19
C LEU A 109 -17.53 1.98 -1.88
N GLN A 110 -16.75 0.90 -1.98
CA GLN A 110 -16.23 0.15 -0.83
C GLN A 110 -14.71 0.27 -0.70
N LEU A 111 -14.03 0.56 -1.82
CA LEU A 111 -12.59 0.79 -1.92
C LEU A 111 -12.32 1.75 -3.07
N PHE A 112 -11.48 2.73 -2.85
CA PHE A 112 -10.93 3.52 -3.94
C PHE A 112 -9.52 4.01 -3.60
N GLY A 113 -8.74 4.27 -4.63
CA GLY A 113 -7.37 4.73 -4.53
C GLY A 113 -7.11 5.96 -5.39
N SER A 114 -5.86 6.37 -5.46
CA SER A 114 -5.42 7.47 -6.32
C SER A 114 -4.09 7.17 -7.00
N ALA A 115 -3.72 7.99 -8.00
CA ALA A 115 -2.36 8.05 -8.48
C ALA A 115 -1.41 8.54 -7.37
N ILE A 116 -0.13 8.22 -7.51
CA ILE A 116 0.94 8.69 -6.62
C ILE A 116 2.07 9.29 -7.44
N LEU A 117 2.85 10.19 -6.83
CA LEU A 117 4.14 10.61 -7.34
C LEU A 117 5.23 9.87 -6.58
N GLU A 118 6.03 9.08 -7.27
CA GLU A 118 7.22 8.47 -6.69
C GLU A 118 8.32 9.53 -6.57
N ILE A 119 8.93 9.63 -5.38
CA ILE A 119 10.02 10.56 -5.07
C ILE A 119 11.25 9.79 -4.56
N ASP A 120 12.45 10.31 -4.82
CA ASP A 120 13.69 9.77 -4.25
C ASP A 120 13.88 10.15 -2.77
N GLU A 121 15.02 9.74 -2.18
CA GLU A 121 15.35 10.01 -0.77
C GLU A 121 15.53 11.52 -0.50
N GLU A 122 15.88 12.32 -1.49
CA GLU A 122 16.00 13.77 -1.45
C GLU A 122 14.67 14.51 -1.64
N GLY A 123 13.60 13.77 -2.01
CA GLY A 123 12.26 14.30 -2.31
C GLY A 123 12.08 14.78 -3.76
N LYS A 124 13.03 14.45 -4.65
CA LYS A 124 12.95 14.81 -6.06
C LYS A 124 11.94 13.91 -6.79
N PRO A 125 11.06 14.47 -7.64
CA PRO A 125 10.11 13.70 -8.44
C PRO A 125 10.82 12.71 -9.38
N LEU A 126 10.33 11.46 -9.40
CA LEU A 126 10.81 10.40 -10.28
C LEU A 126 9.79 10.09 -11.37
N THR A 127 8.60 9.66 -10.98
CA THR A 127 7.55 9.28 -11.93
C THR A 127 6.17 9.32 -11.29
N VAL A 128 5.14 9.59 -12.08
CA VAL A 128 3.75 9.42 -11.67
C VAL A 128 3.36 7.97 -11.91
N ARG A 129 2.90 7.30 -10.86
CA ARG A 129 2.35 5.95 -10.96
C ARG A 129 0.84 6.02 -11.01
N GLU A 130 0.33 5.99 -12.24
CA GLU A 130 -1.09 5.90 -12.52
C GLU A 130 -1.64 4.50 -12.24
N VAL A 131 -2.96 4.43 -12.05
CA VAL A 131 -3.73 3.20 -11.83
C VAL A 131 -5.02 3.27 -12.65
N PRO A 132 -5.59 2.11 -13.06
CA PRO A 132 -6.86 2.09 -13.78
C PRO A 132 -7.98 2.67 -12.91
N CYS A 133 -8.89 3.45 -13.49
CA CYS A 133 -9.87 4.23 -12.74
C CYS A 133 -11.25 3.54 -12.64
N THR A 134 -11.69 2.87 -13.68
CA THR A 134 -12.99 2.19 -13.71
C THR A 134 -12.93 0.78 -13.18
N GLU A 135 -14.05 0.27 -12.64
CA GLU A 135 -14.13 -1.11 -12.12
C GLU A 135 -13.72 -2.15 -13.17
N GLY A 136 -14.14 -1.97 -14.44
CA GLY A 136 -13.80 -2.89 -15.52
C GLY A 136 -12.30 -2.92 -15.81
N GLU A 137 -11.67 -1.75 -15.90
CA GLU A 137 -10.21 -1.63 -16.07
C GLU A 137 -9.46 -2.20 -14.87
N ILE A 138 -9.90 -1.91 -13.64
CA ILE A 138 -9.33 -2.43 -12.39
C ILE A 138 -9.36 -3.96 -12.40
N ARG A 139 -10.49 -4.58 -12.75
CA ARG A 139 -10.62 -6.03 -12.85
C ARG A 139 -9.69 -6.64 -13.90
N GLN A 140 -9.57 -6.00 -15.05
CA GLN A 140 -8.68 -6.48 -16.10
C GLN A 140 -7.20 -6.34 -15.70
N PHE A 141 -6.82 -5.21 -15.13
CA PHE A 141 -5.47 -4.93 -14.67
C PHE A 141 -5.04 -5.84 -13.51
N SER A 142 -5.98 -6.16 -12.61
CA SER A 142 -5.74 -7.04 -11.46
C SER A 142 -5.36 -8.47 -11.82
N LYS A 143 -5.54 -8.90 -13.05
CA LYS A 143 -5.07 -10.23 -13.51
C LYS A 143 -3.55 -10.33 -13.61
N THR A 144 -2.87 -9.20 -13.74
CA THR A 144 -1.42 -9.15 -13.99
C THR A 144 -0.65 -8.22 -13.05
N ARG A 145 -1.29 -7.16 -12.53
CA ARG A 145 -0.63 -6.13 -11.70
C ARG A 145 -1.55 -5.70 -10.56
N ASN A 146 -0.96 -5.21 -9.48
CA ASN A 146 -1.72 -4.60 -8.38
C ASN A 146 -2.45 -3.35 -8.89
N PRO A 147 -3.79 -3.31 -8.83
CA PRO A 147 -4.58 -2.22 -9.42
C PRO A 147 -4.72 -0.99 -8.51
N PHE A 148 -4.17 -1.02 -7.31
CA PHE A 148 -4.22 0.09 -6.36
C PHE A 148 -2.82 0.42 -5.82
N ASN A 149 -2.60 1.68 -5.53
CA ASN A 149 -1.44 2.14 -4.76
C ASN A 149 -1.79 2.05 -3.28
N HIS A 150 -1.24 1.08 -2.55
CA HIS A 150 -1.62 0.74 -1.17
C HIS A 150 -1.64 1.94 -0.23
N MET A 151 -0.61 2.80 -0.28
CA MET A 151 -0.49 4.01 0.53
C MET A 151 -1.54 5.08 0.22
N ALA A 152 -2.21 4.97 -0.94
CA ALA A 152 -3.13 5.99 -1.43
C ALA A 152 -4.61 5.57 -1.39
N VAL A 153 -4.94 4.43 -0.79
CA VAL A 153 -6.32 3.93 -0.73
C VAL A 153 -7.11 4.44 0.45
N ALA A 154 -8.44 4.48 0.25
CA ALA A 154 -9.47 4.53 1.28
C ALA A 154 -10.43 3.36 1.08
N TYR A 155 -10.86 2.73 2.16
CA TYR A 155 -11.79 1.59 2.12
C TYR A 155 -12.72 1.55 3.32
N ARG A 156 -13.85 0.89 3.14
CA ARG A 156 -14.79 0.64 4.24
C ARG A 156 -14.26 -0.44 5.17
N LEU A 157 -14.34 -0.18 6.47
CA LEU A 157 -13.89 -1.11 7.51
C LEU A 157 -14.67 -2.43 7.43
N ASP A 158 -15.99 -2.36 7.36
CA ASP A 158 -16.86 -3.54 7.27
C ASP A 158 -16.54 -4.42 6.06
N ALA A 159 -16.26 -3.82 4.90
CA ALA A 159 -15.87 -4.53 3.70
C ALA A 159 -14.53 -5.28 3.85
N VAL A 160 -13.52 -4.64 4.45
CA VAL A 160 -12.23 -5.29 4.72
C VAL A 160 -12.40 -6.41 5.74
N MET A 161 -13.16 -6.19 6.81
CA MET A 161 -13.41 -7.20 7.84
C MET A 161 -14.19 -8.40 7.27
N ALA A 162 -15.18 -8.17 6.42
CA ALA A 162 -15.91 -9.22 5.70
C ALA A 162 -15.00 -10.02 4.74
N CYS A 163 -13.94 -9.41 4.20
CA CYS A 163 -12.91 -10.08 3.42
C CYS A 163 -11.93 -10.91 4.27
N GLY A 164 -11.97 -10.80 5.59
CA GLY A 164 -11.04 -11.44 6.52
C GLY A 164 -9.75 -10.65 6.78
N GLY A 165 -9.71 -9.38 6.38
CA GLY A 165 -8.55 -8.50 6.53
C GLY A 165 -7.45 -8.76 5.49
N TYR A 166 -6.25 -8.27 5.80
CA TYR A 166 -5.06 -8.47 4.95
C TYR A 166 -4.57 -9.91 5.05
N PRO A 167 -4.47 -10.66 3.92
CA PRO A 167 -3.90 -11.99 3.92
C PRO A 167 -2.39 -11.95 4.19
N ASN A 168 -1.87 -12.98 4.87
CA ASN A 168 -0.44 -13.11 5.13
C ASN A 168 0.31 -13.61 3.89
N ILE A 169 0.42 -12.77 2.86
CA ILE A 169 1.20 -13.02 1.64
C ILE A 169 2.34 -12.00 1.62
N PHE A 170 3.57 -12.46 1.78
CA PHE A 170 4.74 -11.61 1.93
C PHE A 170 4.87 -10.58 0.81
N LEU A 171 4.84 -9.27 1.16
CA LEU A 171 4.90 -8.10 0.25
C LEU A 171 3.84 -8.10 -0.86
N LYS A 172 2.71 -8.77 -0.63
CA LYS A 172 1.53 -8.83 -1.53
C LYS A 172 0.23 -8.91 -0.75
N GLU A 173 0.26 -8.56 0.54
CA GLU A 173 -0.89 -8.52 1.43
C GLU A 173 -2.00 -7.61 0.91
N ASP A 174 -1.62 -6.46 0.36
CA ASP A 174 -2.51 -5.49 -0.25
C ASP A 174 -3.17 -6.06 -1.52
N TYR A 175 -2.39 -6.59 -2.44
CA TYR A 175 -2.91 -7.19 -3.66
C TYR A 175 -3.83 -8.38 -3.35
N GLY A 176 -3.48 -9.18 -2.35
CA GLY A 176 -4.35 -10.27 -1.87
C GLY A 176 -5.69 -9.76 -1.35
N LEU A 177 -5.70 -8.67 -0.57
CA LEU A 177 -6.93 -8.05 -0.10
C LEU A 177 -7.79 -7.53 -1.27
N TRP A 178 -7.19 -6.88 -2.27
CA TRP A 178 -7.92 -6.41 -3.44
C TRP A 178 -8.53 -7.56 -4.26
N CYS A 179 -7.87 -8.72 -4.33
CA CYS A 179 -8.45 -9.90 -4.94
C CYS A 179 -9.75 -10.32 -4.23
N TYR A 180 -9.82 -10.24 -2.90
CA TYR A 180 -11.04 -10.53 -2.16
C TYR A 180 -12.16 -9.52 -2.43
N PHE A 181 -11.85 -8.22 -2.52
CA PHE A 181 -12.82 -7.20 -2.91
C PHE A 181 -13.41 -7.48 -4.30
N LEU A 182 -12.55 -7.75 -5.26
CA LEU A 182 -12.94 -8.02 -6.64
C LEU A 182 -13.72 -9.32 -6.77
N ALA A 183 -13.34 -10.39 -6.07
CA ALA A 183 -14.08 -11.66 -6.07
C ALA A 183 -15.51 -11.51 -5.55
N ARG A 184 -15.70 -10.65 -4.54
CA ARG A 184 -17.02 -10.33 -3.97
C ARG A 184 -17.80 -9.30 -4.77
N LYS A 185 -17.25 -8.83 -5.89
CA LYS A 185 -17.85 -7.79 -6.75
C LYS A 185 -18.20 -6.52 -5.98
N LEU A 186 -17.40 -6.19 -4.94
CA LEU A 186 -17.58 -4.94 -4.23
C LEU A 186 -17.24 -3.75 -5.15
N PRO A 187 -18.01 -2.66 -5.09
CA PRO A 187 -17.75 -1.48 -5.91
C PRO A 187 -16.40 -0.85 -5.59
N VAL A 188 -15.58 -0.67 -6.62
CA VAL A 188 -14.21 -0.13 -6.51
C VAL A 188 -13.92 0.88 -7.61
N ALA A 189 -13.08 1.86 -7.32
CA ALA A 189 -12.61 2.86 -8.28
C ALA A 189 -11.19 3.34 -7.97
N ASN A 190 -10.59 4.10 -8.86
CA ASN A 190 -9.48 4.98 -8.55
C ASN A 190 -9.76 6.37 -9.14
N ILE A 191 -9.14 7.39 -8.54
CA ILE A 191 -9.16 8.76 -9.06
C ILE A 191 -7.79 9.10 -9.67
N LYS A 192 -7.79 9.91 -10.73
CA LYS A 192 -6.54 10.28 -11.44
C LYS A 192 -5.64 11.22 -10.64
N ALA A 193 -6.20 11.93 -9.65
CA ALA A 193 -5.43 12.88 -8.86
C ALA A 193 -4.25 12.20 -8.16
N VAL A 194 -3.09 12.84 -8.15
CA VAL A 194 -1.97 12.49 -7.29
C VAL A 194 -2.28 13.05 -5.90
N LEU A 195 -2.38 12.17 -4.90
CA LEU A 195 -2.72 12.55 -3.51
C LEU A 195 -1.63 12.15 -2.50
N VAL A 196 -0.62 11.40 -2.93
CA VAL A 196 0.49 10.95 -2.10
C VAL A 196 1.79 11.04 -2.89
N HIS A 197 2.84 11.55 -2.25
CA HIS A 197 4.21 11.36 -2.70
C HIS A 197 4.77 10.14 -2.00
N ALA A 198 5.09 9.10 -2.76
CA ALA A 198 5.57 7.82 -2.24
C ALA A 198 7.09 7.72 -2.34
N SER A 199 7.72 7.33 -1.24
CA SER A 199 9.17 7.14 -1.17
C SER A 199 9.61 5.92 -1.99
N ALA A 200 10.31 6.15 -3.10
CA ALA A 200 10.83 5.13 -3.99
C ALA A 200 12.35 4.95 -3.82
N GLY A 201 12.76 4.25 -2.77
CA GLY A 201 14.18 3.99 -2.51
C GLY A 201 14.69 2.69 -3.15
N MET A 202 16.02 2.59 -3.37
CA MET A 202 16.70 1.37 -3.85
C MET A 202 16.40 0.12 -3.00
N ASN A 203 16.10 0.30 -1.73
CA ASN A 203 15.74 -0.78 -0.81
C ASN A 203 14.43 -1.49 -1.20
N MET A 204 13.51 -0.82 -1.90
CA MET A 204 12.30 -1.44 -2.42
C MET A 204 12.63 -2.57 -3.42
N PHE A 205 13.59 -2.36 -4.32
CA PHE A 205 14.01 -3.36 -5.30
C PHE A 205 14.75 -4.55 -4.66
N ARG A 206 15.55 -4.30 -3.62
CA ARG A 206 16.26 -5.36 -2.88
C ARG A 206 15.28 -6.31 -2.19
N ARG A 207 14.22 -5.78 -1.56
CA ARG A 207 13.21 -6.58 -0.85
C ARG A 207 12.34 -7.44 -1.76
N ARG A 208 12.14 -7.04 -3.04
CA ARG A 208 11.28 -7.71 -4.03
C ARG A 208 12.03 -8.78 -4.81
N GLY A 209 12.71 -9.72 -4.14
CA GLY A 209 13.42 -10.82 -4.79
C GLY A 209 13.76 -11.94 -3.86
N GLY A 210 14.35 -13.02 -4.42
CA GLY A 210 14.72 -14.23 -3.71
C GLY A 210 13.57 -15.23 -3.53
N TRP A 211 13.89 -16.37 -2.90
CA TRP A 211 12.98 -17.50 -2.76
C TRP A 211 11.66 -17.15 -2.06
N ARG A 212 11.72 -16.38 -0.97
CA ARG A 212 10.52 -15.97 -0.21
C ARG A 212 9.55 -15.16 -1.06
N TYR A 213 10.09 -14.28 -1.92
CA TYR A 213 9.27 -13.47 -2.83
C TYR A 213 8.69 -14.29 -3.99
N ALA A 214 9.45 -15.28 -4.51
CA ALA A 214 8.93 -16.21 -5.50
C ALA A 214 7.80 -17.10 -4.92
N GLN A 215 7.92 -17.52 -3.65
CA GLN A 215 6.87 -18.25 -2.97
C GLN A 215 5.61 -17.40 -2.77
N SER A 216 5.74 -16.12 -2.42
CA SER A 216 4.59 -15.22 -2.31
C SER A 216 3.90 -14.99 -3.66
N GLU A 217 4.65 -15.04 -4.77
CA GLU A 217 4.05 -15.01 -6.10
C GLU A 217 3.16 -16.22 -6.37
N ARG A 218 3.61 -17.42 -6.00
CA ARG A 218 2.81 -18.64 -6.11
C ARG A 218 1.51 -18.53 -5.30
N GLN A 219 1.60 -18.02 -4.07
CA GLN A 219 0.43 -17.80 -3.21
C GLN A 219 -0.56 -16.81 -3.85
N LEU A 220 -0.06 -15.70 -4.42
CA LEU A 220 -0.89 -14.73 -5.11
C LEU A 220 -1.55 -15.31 -6.35
N GLN A 221 -0.82 -16.08 -7.19
CA GLN A 221 -1.39 -16.72 -8.37
C GLN A 221 -2.50 -17.73 -8.00
N SER A 222 -2.28 -18.51 -6.94
CA SER A 222 -3.31 -19.40 -6.39
C SER A 222 -4.55 -18.61 -5.95
N LEU A 223 -4.36 -17.49 -5.25
CA LEU A 223 -5.45 -16.62 -4.82
C LEU A 223 -6.24 -16.05 -6.01
N LEU A 224 -5.56 -15.57 -7.05
CA LEU A 224 -6.19 -15.04 -8.27
C LEU A 224 -7.08 -16.09 -8.95
N VAL A 225 -6.65 -17.37 -8.96
CA VAL A 225 -7.45 -18.46 -9.50
C VAL A 225 -8.67 -18.75 -8.62
N HIS A 226 -8.46 -18.93 -7.31
CA HIS A 226 -9.56 -19.19 -6.37
C HIS A 226 -10.60 -18.06 -6.32
N SER A 227 -10.15 -16.83 -6.54
CA SER A 227 -11.00 -15.64 -6.65
C SER A 227 -11.76 -15.53 -7.99
N GLY A 228 -11.55 -16.46 -8.93
CA GLY A 228 -12.15 -16.40 -10.27
C GLY A 228 -11.66 -15.23 -11.14
N LEU A 229 -10.60 -14.52 -10.72
CA LEU A 229 -10.04 -13.38 -11.46
C LEU A 229 -9.14 -13.82 -12.61
N LYS A 230 -8.59 -15.03 -12.54
CA LYS A 230 -7.60 -15.53 -13.51
C LYS A 230 -7.78 -17.03 -13.77
N GLY A 231 -7.62 -17.44 -15.03
CA GLY A 231 -7.65 -18.86 -15.40
C GLY A 231 -6.36 -19.59 -14.93
N GLY A 232 -6.50 -20.86 -14.52
CA GLY A 232 -5.43 -21.65 -13.93
C GLY A 232 -4.18 -21.77 -14.81
N MET A 233 -4.35 -22.07 -16.11
CA MET A 233 -3.22 -22.19 -17.04
C MET A 233 -2.43 -20.88 -17.14
N ARG A 234 -3.11 -19.75 -17.24
CA ARG A 234 -2.45 -18.43 -17.28
C ARG A 234 -1.75 -18.09 -15.97
N ALA A 235 -2.33 -18.48 -14.83
CA ALA A 235 -1.73 -18.28 -13.53
C ALA A 235 -0.41 -19.07 -13.38
N ILE A 236 -0.38 -20.32 -13.89
CA ILE A 236 0.85 -21.13 -13.89
C ILE A 236 1.95 -20.47 -14.74
N VAL A 237 1.62 -20.08 -15.99
CA VAL A 237 2.59 -19.46 -16.88
C VAL A 237 3.14 -18.14 -16.30
N ASP A 238 2.24 -17.23 -15.86
CA ASP A 238 2.64 -15.95 -15.28
C ASP A 238 3.42 -16.14 -13.97
N GLY A 239 3.02 -17.12 -13.15
CA GLY A 239 3.70 -17.45 -11.90
C GLY A 239 5.12 -17.96 -12.13
N LEU A 240 5.33 -18.86 -13.10
CA LEU A 240 6.66 -19.35 -13.47
C LEU A 240 7.56 -18.24 -14.02
N LEU A 241 7.06 -17.43 -14.97
CA LEU A 241 7.82 -16.32 -15.55
C LEU A 241 8.25 -15.31 -14.50
N ARG A 242 7.37 -14.99 -13.55
CA ARG A 242 7.70 -14.05 -12.46
C ARG A 242 8.62 -14.66 -11.42
N ALA A 243 8.39 -15.92 -11.03
CA ALA A 243 9.25 -16.60 -10.08
C ALA A 243 10.70 -16.68 -10.61
N THR A 244 10.89 -17.03 -11.89
CA THR A 244 12.22 -17.02 -12.50
C THR A 244 12.86 -15.63 -12.49
N PHE A 245 12.11 -14.58 -12.83
CA PHE A 245 12.60 -13.21 -12.76
C PHE A 245 13.02 -12.79 -11.34
N PHE A 246 12.28 -13.20 -10.31
CA PHE A 246 12.59 -12.86 -8.92
C PHE A 246 13.79 -13.65 -8.36
N LEU A 247 14.16 -14.75 -8.96
CA LEU A 247 15.36 -15.51 -8.60
C LEU A 247 16.65 -14.93 -9.22
N ILE A 248 16.53 -14.04 -10.22
CA ILE A 248 17.69 -13.33 -10.79
C ILE A 248 18.33 -12.43 -9.71
N PRO A 249 19.67 -12.36 -9.61
CA PRO A 249 20.36 -11.46 -8.68
C PRO A 249 19.89 -9.99 -8.76
N ALA A 250 19.81 -9.32 -7.62
CA ALA A 250 19.27 -7.95 -7.52
C ALA A 250 20.00 -6.93 -8.42
N SER A 251 21.31 -7.10 -8.63
CA SER A 251 22.13 -6.28 -9.52
C SER A 251 21.68 -6.36 -10.98
N VAL A 252 21.40 -7.56 -11.46
CA VAL A 252 20.94 -7.79 -12.83
C VAL A 252 19.49 -7.30 -13.01
N ARG A 253 18.63 -7.54 -12.02
CA ARG A 253 17.25 -7.05 -12.04
C ARG A 253 17.18 -5.52 -12.09
N GLY A 254 17.99 -4.83 -11.28
CA GLY A 254 18.06 -3.37 -11.27
C GLY A 254 18.51 -2.83 -12.62
N PHE A 255 19.51 -3.43 -13.25
CA PHE A 255 19.97 -3.05 -14.59
C PHE A 255 18.87 -3.23 -15.64
N LEU A 256 18.17 -4.37 -15.65
CA LEU A 256 17.07 -4.63 -16.59
C LEU A 256 15.91 -3.65 -16.38
N TYR A 257 15.56 -3.36 -15.12
CA TYR A 257 14.49 -2.43 -14.79
C TYR A 257 14.77 -1.00 -15.26
N VAL A 258 15.97 -0.48 -14.99
CA VAL A 258 16.37 0.86 -15.45
C VAL A 258 16.39 0.95 -16.98
N ARG A 259 16.85 -0.09 -17.67
CA ARG A 259 16.95 -0.09 -19.14
C ARG A 259 15.57 -0.17 -19.83
N VAL A 260 14.62 -0.89 -19.23
CA VAL A 260 13.24 -0.97 -19.75
C VAL A 260 12.47 0.31 -19.46
N LEU A 261 12.62 0.91 -18.27
CA LEU A 261 11.94 2.17 -17.93
C LEU A 261 12.50 3.35 -18.73
N ARG A 262 13.83 3.46 -18.93
CA ARG A 262 14.42 4.54 -19.74
C ARG A 262 13.95 4.51 -21.20
N LYS A 263 13.73 3.33 -21.77
CA LYS A 263 13.18 3.24 -23.13
C LYS A 263 11.73 3.73 -23.25
N LEU A 264 10.95 3.64 -22.16
CA LEU A 264 9.56 4.10 -22.17
C LEU A 264 9.42 5.62 -21.92
N THR A 265 10.46 6.26 -21.36
CA THR A 265 10.48 7.73 -21.16
C THR A 265 11.12 8.50 -22.32
N ASP A 266 11.88 7.83 -23.18
CA ASP A 266 12.49 8.44 -24.37
C ASP A 266 11.57 8.39 -25.63
N GLU A 267 10.44 7.68 -25.55
CA GLU A 267 9.43 7.55 -26.63
C GLU A 267 8.12 8.32 -26.35
N SER A 268 8.07 9.14 -25.29
CA SER A 268 6.94 10.06 -24.96
C SER A 268 7.46 11.54 -24.97
#